data_9041f66026d8fd395ce97ffd23218e63
#
_entry.id   9041f66026d8fd395ce97ffd23218e63
#
_cell.length_a   1.000
_cell.length_b   1.000
_cell.length_c   1.000
_cell.angle_alpha   90.00
_cell.angle_beta   90.00
_cell.angle_gamma   90.00
#
_symmetry.space_group_name_H-M   'P 1'
#
loop_
_entity.id
_entity.type
_entity.pdbx_description
1 polymer ?
#
loop_
_entity_poly.entity_id
_entity_poly.type
_entity_poly.pdbx_seq_one_letter_code
_entity_poly.pdbx_strand_id
1 'polypeptide(L)'
;MKKEIALILSLFTLSLMPLKAQIGVAVYYQKASICKQSNGKFCLKDFHKKPIIVDADTIFGTHFDSFMISKEGQKGLYDTEGKCLIPIAFSTITSYNNRYWLVNKEDKQGLYSYMSKEILPPLYDSIEVACSYCATASNYFIVKKGLYGLCNNNGEFIVDPQYTAIEYRYLRYFKLTKGDSCHYLFNYKDIIKDITLDDAMPITIQKKEQKLFYFNYKQGKAWGLLRENGQPVIAVQYDKPLEKVGYIHSDSTAYFIACKDNQFGLIDIDNNIMLPFQYKKIEHTDFYNTIELTTDEGKQLYNMTKKQLALNLFYDKSNVTDRYLYLKKNGLETAVNYHHMQILFPFKYNSISGLNDNEHFIVTIEGKTAVVNREDKQIIPYGYDEIQATCKPNLFVIKKEKQYGIVDLKNELVYGMTPYLIYTYDDRIELINITTFQTIKKLDYNFKEIK
;
A
#
# COMPACT_ATOMS: atom_id res chain seq x y z
N MET A 1 35.23 -11.34 -37.47
CA MET A 1 35.05 -10.14 -36.62
C MET A 1 34.72 -8.84 -37.39
N LYS A 2 35.26 -8.53 -38.58
CA LYS A 2 34.94 -7.30 -39.29
C LYS A 2 33.59 -7.27 -40.06
N LYS A 3 32.91 -8.39 -40.26
CA LYS A 3 31.60 -8.46 -40.95
C LYS A 3 30.40 -8.29 -40.00
N GLU A 4 30.55 -8.60 -38.71
CA GLU A 4 29.45 -8.46 -37.73
C GLU A 4 29.28 -7.01 -37.24
N ILE A 5 30.36 -6.22 -37.21
CA ILE A 5 30.30 -4.80 -36.79
C ILE A 5 29.58 -3.93 -37.83
N ALA A 6 29.65 -4.29 -39.11
CA ALA A 6 28.93 -3.58 -40.17
C ALA A 6 27.41 -3.79 -40.14
N LEU A 7 26.96 -4.94 -39.61
CA LEU A 7 25.55 -5.29 -39.49
C LEU A 7 24.85 -4.51 -38.33
N ILE A 8 25.57 -4.30 -37.23
CA ILE A 8 25.03 -3.56 -36.07
C ILE A 8 24.92 -2.06 -36.35
N LEU A 9 25.85 -1.46 -37.13
CA LEU A 9 25.73 -0.05 -37.49
C LEU A 9 24.62 0.23 -38.49
N SER A 10 24.22 -0.71 -39.36
CA SER A 10 23.12 -0.52 -40.29
C SER A 10 21.73 -0.56 -39.62
N LEU A 11 21.60 -1.26 -38.49
CA LEU A 11 20.37 -1.32 -37.71
C LEU A 11 20.09 -0.03 -36.90
N PHE A 12 21.14 0.67 -36.46
CA PHE A 12 20.98 1.93 -35.69
C PHE A 12 20.70 3.16 -36.56
N THR A 13 21.06 3.14 -37.85
CA THR A 13 20.79 4.28 -38.76
C THR A 13 19.40 4.25 -39.41
N LEU A 14 18.70 3.10 -39.39
CA LEU A 14 17.32 2.97 -39.90
C LEU A 14 16.25 3.55 -38.96
N SER A 15 16.50 3.70 -37.68
CA SER A 15 15.53 4.22 -36.69
C SER A 15 15.35 5.75 -36.71
N LEU A 16 16.17 6.48 -37.45
CA LEU A 16 16.17 7.94 -37.50
C LEU A 16 15.75 8.55 -38.87
N MET A 17 15.32 7.73 -39.82
CA MET A 17 14.84 8.25 -41.12
C MET A 17 13.32 8.50 -41.08
N PRO A 18 12.87 9.67 -41.59
CA PRO A 18 11.43 9.96 -41.69
C PRO A 18 10.73 8.97 -42.64
N LEU A 19 9.47 8.64 -42.31
CA LEU A 19 8.64 7.62 -42.99
C LEU A 19 8.64 7.68 -44.54
N LYS A 20 8.94 8.84 -45.13
CA LYS A 20 9.02 9.02 -46.58
C LYS A 20 10.30 8.47 -47.23
N ALA A 21 11.34 8.17 -46.46
CA ALA A 21 12.61 7.63 -46.97
C ALA A 21 12.65 6.08 -46.99
N GLN A 22 11.63 5.41 -46.46
CA GLN A 22 11.52 3.94 -46.48
C GLN A 22 11.04 3.38 -47.83
N ILE A 23 10.72 4.24 -48.79
CA ILE A 23 10.31 3.81 -50.13
C ILE A 23 11.57 3.50 -50.93
N GLY A 24 12.07 2.27 -50.85
CA GLY A 24 13.19 1.81 -51.68
C GLY A 24 14.31 1.03 -50.99
N VAL A 25 14.27 0.84 -49.66
CA VAL A 25 15.24 -0.04 -49.01
C VAL A 25 14.76 -1.49 -49.13
N ALA A 26 15.43 -2.32 -49.91
CA ALA A 26 15.26 -3.77 -49.89
C ALA A 26 15.76 -4.27 -48.53
N VAL A 27 14.84 -4.61 -47.63
CA VAL A 27 15.21 -5.29 -46.35
C VAL A 27 15.49 -6.74 -46.71
N TYR A 28 16.77 -7.09 -46.78
CA TYR A 28 17.18 -8.50 -46.99
C TYR A 28 17.08 -9.28 -45.68
N TYR A 29 15.98 -9.98 -45.50
CA TYR A 29 15.99 -11.14 -44.62
C TYR A 29 16.63 -12.32 -45.39
N GLN A 30 17.42 -13.16 -44.72
CA GLN A 30 18.24 -14.19 -45.36
C GLN A 30 17.45 -15.20 -46.23
N LYS A 31 16.12 -15.22 -46.15
CA LYS A 31 15.26 -16.24 -46.78
C LYS A 31 14.18 -15.70 -47.70
N ALA A 32 13.69 -14.49 -47.54
CA ALA A 32 12.71 -13.87 -48.44
C ALA A 32 13.06 -12.41 -48.73
N SER A 33 12.57 -11.86 -49.84
CA SER A 33 12.86 -10.50 -50.27
C SER A 33 11.58 -9.79 -50.73
N ILE A 34 11.51 -8.47 -50.41
CA ILE A 34 10.45 -7.58 -50.86
C ILE A 34 10.93 -6.89 -52.11
N CYS A 35 10.10 -6.85 -53.16
CA CYS A 35 10.37 -6.11 -54.38
C CYS A 35 9.19 -5.20 -54.73
N LYS A 36 9.49 -4.03 -55.30
CA LYS A 36 8.47 -3.14 -55.88
C LYS A 36 8.24 -3.50 -57.35
N GLN A 37 7.00 -3.61 -57.73
CA GLN A 37 6.57 -3.93 -59.12
C GLN A 37 6.41 -2.66 -59.94
N SER A 38 6.36 -2.78 -61.27
CA SER A 38 6.19 -1.67 -62.21
C SER A 38 4.86 -0.92 -62.02
N ASN A 39 3.83 -1.60 -61.55
CA ASN A 39 2.51 -1.05 -61.23
C ASN A 39 2.49 -0.27 -59.89
N GLY A 40 3.65 -0.12 -59.19
CA GLY A 40 3.75 0.56 -57.93
C GLY A 40 3.44 -0.28 -56.70
N LYS A 41 2.91 -1.47 -56.87
CA LYS A 41 2.61 -2.43 -55.79
C LYS A 41 3.84 -3.24 -55.41
N PHE A 42 3.71 -4.09 -54.36
CA PHE A 42 4.82 -4.84 -53.80
C PHE A 42 4.63 -6.34 -54.06
N CYS A 43 5.74 -7.08 -54.10
CA CYS A 43 5.74 -8.52 -54.11
C CYS A 43 6.70 -9.05 -53.04
N LEU A 44 6.34 -10.19 -52.44
CA LEU A 44 7.21 -10.99 -51.58
C LEU A 44 7.71 -12.19 -52.43
N LYS A 45 9.02 -12.40 -52.45
CA LYS A 45 9.66 -13.52 -53.14
C LYS A 45 10.40 -14.41 -52.13
N ASP A 46 10.39 -15.71 -52.36
CA ASP A 46 11.18 -16.66 -51.58
C ASP A 46 12.70 -16.52 -51.87
N PHE A 47 13.49 -17.37 -51.23
CA PHE A 47 14.94 -17.45 -51.42
C PHE A 47 15.33 -17.76 -52.88
N HIS A 48 14.52 -18.50 -53.60
CA HIS A 48 14.73 -18.83 -55.04
C HIS A 48 14.22 -17.76 -55.97
N LYS A 49 13.83 -16.56 -55.42
CA LYS A 49 13.24 -15.43 -56.17
C LYS A 49 11.87 -15.76 -56.81
N LYS A 50 11.24 -16.86 -56.41
CA LYS A 50 9.87 -17.20 -56.83
C LYS A 50 8.88 -16.32 -56.07
N PRO A 51 7.91 -15.69 -56.75
CA PRO A 51 6.91 -14.89 -56.10
C PRO A 51 5.99 -15.74 -55.19
N ILE A 52 5.82 -15.31 -53.96
CA ILE A 52 4.92 -15.86 -52.95
C ILE A 52 3.63 -15.04 -52.93
N ILE A 53 3.77 -13.72 -52.85
CA ILE A 53 2.68 -12.75 -52.90
C ILE A 53 2.99 -11.73 -53.99
N VAL A 54 1.99 -11.40 -54.78
CA VAL A 54 2.05 -10.35 -55.82
C VAL A 54 0.93 -9.35 -55.59
N ASP A 55 1.14 -8.12 -56.10
CA ASP A 55 0.17 -7.04 -56.07
C ASP A 55 -0.29 -6.63 -54.65
N ALA A 56 0.60 -6.74 -53.68
CA ALA A 56 0.36 -6.23 -52.33
C ALA A 56 0.43 -4.70 -52.33
N ASP A 57 -0.45 -4.04 -51.59
CA ASP A 57 -0.46 -2.61 -51.38
C ASP A 57 0.73 -2.17 -50.54
N THR A 58 1.05 -2.93 -49.48
CA THR A 58 2.24 -2.73 -48.63
C THR A 58 2.77 -4.06 -48.12
N ILE A 59 4.09 -4.14 -47.92
CA ILE A 59 4.78 -5.22 -47.21
C ILE A 59 5.83 -4.60 -46.33
N PHE A 60 5.85 -4.94 -45.04
CA PHE A 60 6.89 -4.49 -44.11
C PHE A 60 7.21 -5.57 -43.07
N GLY A 61 8.45 -5.56 -42.58
CA GLY A 61 8.90 -6.45 -41.53
C GLY A 61 8.31 -6.13 -40.19
N THR A 62 7.97 -7.14 -39.39
CA THR A 62 7.52 -6.98 -37.99
C THR A 62 8.65 -7.30 -37.02
N HIS A 63 8.43 -7.04 -35.72
CA HIS A 63 9.39 -7.39 -34.67
C HIS A 63 9.55 -8.89 -34.42
N PHE A 64 8.72 -9.73 -35.04
CA PHE A 64 8.69 -11.19 -34.81
C PHE A 64 9.16 -11.98 -36.08
N ASP A 65 10.20 -11.48 -36.74
CA ASP A 65 10.76 -12.11 -37.95
C ASP A 65 9.70 -12.53 -38.97
N SER A 66 8.71 -11.67 -39.18
CA SER A 66 7.61 -11.91 -40.10
C SER A 66 7.31 -10.64 -40.93
N PHE A 67 6.57 -10.83 -42.02
CA PHE A 67 6.11 -9.79 -42.91
C PHE A 67 4.62 -9.54 -42.72
N MET A 68 4.27 -8.29 -42.43
CA MET A 68 2.90 -7.80 -42.51
C MET A 68 2.61 -7.42 -43.95
N ILE A 69 1.60 -8.02 -44.53
CA ILE A 69 1.16 -7.81 -45.92
C ILE A 69 -0.22 -7.18 -45.91
N SER A 70 -0.39 -6.11 -46.68
CA SER A 70 -1.71 -5.52 -46.95
C SER A 70 -2.03 -5.71 -48.44
N LYS A 71 -3.22 -6.21 -48.75
CA LYS A 71 -3.75 -6.38 -50.10
C LYS A 71 -5.24 -6.11 -50.10
N GLU A 72 -5.70 -5.19 -50.95
CA GLU A 72 -7.13 -4.84 -51.10
C GLU A 72 -7.79 -4.48 -49.76
N GLY A 73 -7.07 -3.72 -48.93
CA GLY A 73 -7.53 -3.29 -47.62
C GLY A 73 -7.47 -4.37 -46.52
N GLN A 74 -7.16 -5.64 -46.88
CA GLN A 74 -7.01 -6.71 -45.92
C GLN A 74 -5.56 -6.99 -45.59
N LYS A 75 -5.29 -7.47 -44.39
CA LYS A 75 -3.94 -7.73 -43.86
C LYS A 75 -3.75 -9.19 -43.50
N GLY A 76 -2.49 -9.67 -43.63
CA GLY A 76 -2.04 -10.98 -43.24
C GLY A 76 -0.58 -10.97 -42.81
N LEU A 77 -0.12 -12.07 -42.23
CA LEU A 77 1.27 -12.26 -41.81
C LEU A 77 1.88 -13.47 -42.54
N TYR A 78 3.14 -13.31 -42.95
CA TYR A 78 3.97 -14.34 -43.55
C TYR A 78 5.33 -14.39 -42.83
N ASP A 79 5.90 -15.57 -42.64
CA ASP A 79 7.23 -15.71 -42.09
C ASP A 79 8.32 -15.31 -43.11
N THR A 80 9.57 -15.33 -42.68
CA THR A 80 10.75 -15.00 -43.52
C THR A 80 11.02 -16.05 -44.61
N GLU A 81 10.39 -17.20 -44.56
CA GLU A 81 10.43 -18.22 -45.59
C GLU A 81 9.27 -18.10 -46.63
N GLY A 82 8.30 -17.23 -46.30
CA GLY A 82 7.12 -16.99 -47.14
C GLY A 82 5.96 -17.89 -46.85
N LYS A 83 5.98 -18.62 -45.73
CA LYS A 83 4.84 -19.40 -45.26
C LYS A 83 3.78 -18.47 -44.68
N CYS A 84 2.54 -18.68 -45.05
CA CYS A 84 1.40 -17.99 -44.48
C CYS A 84 1.27 -18.32 -42.99
N LEU A 85 1.37 -17.31 -42.14
CA LEU A 85 1.19 -17.38 -40.69
C LEU A 85 -0.25 -17.01 -40.28
N ILE A 86 -0.73 -15.89 -40.84
CA ILE A 86 -2.11 -15.41 -40.68
C ILE A 86 -2.58 -15.02 -42.10
N PRO A 87 -3.72 -15.54 -42.57
CA PRO A 87 -4.20 -15.28 -43.94
C PRO A 87 -4.52 -13.79 -44.14
N ILE A 88 -4.43 -13.32 -45.39
CA ILE A 88 -4.84 -11.97 -45.79
C ILE A 88 -6.38 -11.92 -45.80
N ALA A 89 -6.98 -11.70 -44.64
CA ALA A 89 -8.42 -11.74 -44.43
C ALA A 89 -8.93 -10.82 -43.34
N PHE A 90 -8.04 -9.96 -42.78
CA PHE A 90 -8.35 -9.14 -41.62
C PHE A 90 -8.20 -7.65 -41.97
N SER A 91 -9.12 -6.80 -41.47
CA SER A 91 -9.03 -5.35 -41.61
C SER A 91 -7.84 -4.78 -40.84
N THR A 92 -7.55 -5.34 -39.67
CA THR A 92 -6.38 -4.98 -38.88
C THR A 92 -5.72 -6.19 -38.25
N ILE A 93 -4.40 -6.14 -38.13
CA ILE A 93 -3.58 -7.05 -37.32
C ILE A 93 -2.64 -6.19 -36.51
N THR A 94 -2.67 -6.29 -35.19
CA THR A 94 -1.84 -5.50 -34.27
C THR A 94 -1.13 -6.43 -33.28
N SER A 95 0.12 -6.07 -32.95
CA SER A 95 0.84 -6.76 -31.89
C SER A 95 0.14 -6.49 -30.56
N TYR A 96 -0.09 -7.53 -29.79
CA TYR A 96 -0.79 -7.45 -28.52
C TYR A 96 0.04 -8.11 -27.41
N ASN A 97 0.40 -7.30 -26.41
CA ASN A 97 1.20 -7.70 -25.25
C ASN A 97 2.53 -8.42 -25.60
N ASN A 98 3.15 -8.08 -26.75
CA ASN A 98 4.40 -8.69 -27.27
C ASN A 98 4.42 -10.22 -27.34
N ARG A 99 3.26 -10.88 -27.31
CA ARG A 99 3.12 -12.35 -27.37
C ARG A 99 2.04 -12.82 -28.30
N TYR A 100 1.17 -11.91 -28.76
CA TYR A 100 -0.03 -12.24 -29.49
C TYR A 100 -0.23 -11.27 -30.64
N TRP A 101 -1.05 -11.69 -31.60
CA TRP A 101 -1.61 -10.86 -32.64
C TRP A 101 -3.12 -10.73 -32.42
N LEU A 102 -3.59 -9.51 -32.21
CA LEU A 102 -5.02 -9.20 -32.21
C LEU A 102 -5.44 -8.89 -33.63
N VAL A 103 -6.42 -9.61 -34.13
CA VAL A 103 -6.96 -9.49 -35.48
C VAL A 103 -8.40 -8.98 -35.44
N ASN A 104 -8.78 -8.16 -36.44
CA ASN A 104 -10.16 -7.69 -36.58
C ASN A 104 -10.70 -8.12 -37.95
N LYS A 105 -11.92 -8.63 -37.97
CA LYS A 105 -12.69 -8.96 -39.13
C LYS A 105 -14.16 -8.62 -38.87
N GLU A 106 -14.77 -7.77 -39.74
CA GLU A 106 -16.20 -7.40 -39.60
C GLU A 106 -16.58 -6.95 -38.20
N ASP A 107 -15.75 -6.01 -37.63
CA ASP A 107 -15.87 -5.45 -36.26
C ASP A 107 -15.79 -6.47 -35.12
N LYS A 108 -15.35 -7.70 -35.41
CA LYS A 108 -15.07 -8.72 -34.41
C LYS A 108 -13.59 -8.99 -34.27
N GLN A 109 -13.18 -9.22 -33.04
CA GLN A 109 -11.80 -9.50 -32.66
C GLN A 109 -11.52 -11.00 -32.59
N GLY A 110 -10.34 -11.39 -33.02
CA GLY A 110 -9.75 -12.70 -32.84
C GLY A 110 -8.32 -12.58 -32.30
N LEU A 111 -7.78 -13.67 -31.83
CA LEU A 111 -6.45 -13.74 -31.23
C LEU A 111 -5.62 -14.85 -31.80
N TYR A 112 -4.38 -14.55 -32.19
CA TYR A 112 -3.37 -15.51 -32.61
C TYR A 112 -2.16 -15.43 -31.66
N SER A 113 -1.49 -16.53 -31.39
CA SER A 113 -0.18 -16.51 -30.77
C SER A 113 0.85 -15.85 -31.70
N TYR A 114 1.98 -15.39 -31.17
CA TYR A 114 3.08 -14.87 -32.00
C TYR A 114 3.63 -15.94 -32.96
N MET A 115 3.51 -17.22 -32.63
CA MET A 115 3.81 -18.35 -33.53
C MET A 115 2.66 -18.67 -34.49
N SER A 116 1.66 -17.79 -34.57
CA SER A 116 0.55 -17.81 -35.53
C SER A 116 -0.42 -18.97 -35.41
N LYS A 117 -0.48 -19.58 -34.21
CA LYS A 117 -1.59 -20.48 -33.86
C LYS A 117 -2.82 -19.65 -33.56
N GLU A 118 -3.94 -19.90 -34.19
CA GLU A 118 -5.22 -19.32 -33.79
C GLU A 118 -5.59 -19.77 -32.36
N ILE A 119 -5.82 -18.81 -31.50
CA ILE A 119 -6.25 -19.03 -30.10
C ILE A 119 -7.77 -18.81 -30.02
N LEU A 120 -8.24 -17.71 -30.59
CA LEU A 120 -9.64 -17.33 -30.60
C LEU A 120 -10.02 -16.89 -32.05
N PRO A 121 -11.06 -17.42 -32.64
CA PRO A 121 -11.57 -16.94 -33.93
C PRO A 121 -12.10 -15.50 -33.81
N PRO A 122 -12.23 -14.76 -34.94
CA PRO A 122 -12.71 -13.37 -34.91
C PRO A 122 -14.25 -13.33 -34.75
N LEU A 123 -14.72 -13.65 -33.54
CA LEU A 123 -16.15 -13.73 -33.17
C LEU A 123 -16.50 -12.85 -31.94
N TYR A 124 -15.51 -12.19 -31.34
CA TYR A 124 -15.68 -11.46 -30.08
C TYR A 124 -15.79 -9.96 -30.31
N ASP A 125 -16.59 -9.29 -29.47
CA ASP A 125 -16.74 -7.83 -29.47
C ASP A 125 -15.46 -7.17 -28.95
N SER A 126 -14.84 -7.78 -27.93
CA SER A 126 -13.52 -7.39 -27.41
C SER A 126 -12.77 -8.58 -26.83
N ILE A 127 -11.43 -8.50 -26.88
CA ILE A 127 -10.49 -9.42 -26.24
C ILE A 127 -9.47 -8.60 -25.47
N GLU A 128 -9.38 -8.82 -24.16
CA GLU A 128 -8.47 -8.09 -23.27
C GLU A 128 -7.64 -9.07 -22.45
N VAL A 129 -6.32 -8.84 -22.33
CA VAL A 129 -5.50 -9.60 -21.39
C VAL A 129 -5.91 -9.28 -19.97
N ALA A 130 -6.11 -10.30 -19.14
CA ALA A 130 -6.63 -10.12 -17.79
C ALA A 130 -5.71 -9.26 -16.90
N CYS A 131 -4.39 -9.37 -17.10
CA CYS A 131 -3.40 -8.50 -16.44
C CYS A 131 -2.10 -8.49 -17.24
N SER A 132 -1.69 -7.34 -17.74
CA SER A 132 -0.45 -7.20 -18.53
C SER A 132 0.83 -7.25 -17.70
N TYR A 133 0.74 -6.96 -16.39
CA TYR A 133 1.89 -6.89 -15.48
C TYR A 133 2.10 -8.16 -14.63
N CYS A 134 1.15 -9.09 -14.67
CA CYS A 134 1.16 -10.31 -13.85
C CYS A 134 1.57 -11.51 -14.67
N ALA A 135 2.72 -12.11 -14.39
CA ALA A 135 3.26 -13.23 -15.15
C ALA A 135 2.26 -14.40 -15.38
N THR A 136 1.40 -14.68 -14.41
CA THR A 136 0.39 -15.73 -14.49
C THR A 136 -0.89 -15.26 -15.22
N ALA A 137 -1.42 -14.09 -14.85
CA ALA A 137 -2.67 -13.59 -15.40
C ALA A 137 -2.54 -13.07 -16.86
N SER A 138 -1.31 -12.82 -17.33
CA SER A 138 -1.04 -12.50 -18.75
C SER A 138 -1.32 -13.65 -19.71
N ASN A 139 -1.58 -14.85 -19.21
CA ASN A 139 -1.99 -16.01 -19.98
C ASN A 139 -3.51 -16.21 -20.02
N TYR A 140 -4.29 -15.23 -19.50
CA TYR A 140 -5.75 -15.29 -19.51
C TYR A 140 -6.33 -14.07 -20.20
N PHE A 141 -7.44 -14.27 -20.90
CA PHE A 141 -8.14 -13.24 -21.66
C PHE A 141 -9.58 -13.10 -21.20
N ILE A 142 -9.96 -11.87 -20.91
CA ILE A 142 -11.36 -11.50 -20.74
C ILE A 142 -11.91 -11.24 -22.14
N VAL A 143 -12.91 -12.02 -22.54
CA VAL A 143 -13.52 -11.95 -23.86
C VAL A 143 -14.98 -11.52 -23.74
N LYS A 144 -15.44 -10.71 -24.69
CA LYS A 144 -16.83 -10.28 -24.76
C LYS A 144 -17.48 -10.82 -26.02
N LYS A 145 -18.62 -11.48 -25.87
CA LYS A 145 -19.53 -11.90 -26.95
C LYS A 145 -20.95 -11.65 -26.47
N GLY A 146 -21.37 -10.36 -26.55
CA GLY A 146 -22.53 -9.87 -25.82
C GLY A 146 -22.25 -9.77 -24.32
N LEU A 147 -21.95 -10.89 -23.67
CA LEU A 147 -21.53 -10.98 -22.26
C LEU A 147 -20.04 -11.34 -22.16
N TYR A 148 -19.49 -11.18 -20.96
CA TYR A 148 -18.09 -11.44 -20.69
C TYR A 148 -17.86 -12.89 -20.26
N GLY A 149 -16.77 -13.47 -20.75
CA GLY A 149 -16.20 -14.77 -20.40
C GLY A 149 -14.70 -14.64 -20.12
N LEU A 150 -14.10 -15.71 -19.63
CA LEU A 150 -12.67 -15.82 -19.35
C LEU A 150 -12.13 -17.08 -20.03
N CYS A 151 -11.06 -16.96 -20.80
CA CYS A 151 -10.36 -18.10 -21.39
C CYS A 151 -8.85 -18.03 -21.11
N ASN A 152 -8.19 -19.17 -21.25
CA ASN A 152 -6.74 -19.27 -21.17
C ASN A 152 -6.07 -19.01 -22.54
N ASN A 153 -4.74 -19.05 -22.57
CA ASN A 153 -3.94 -18.84 -23.79
C ASN A 153 -3.98 -19.99 -24.80
N ASN A 154 -4.74 -21.07 -24.53
CA ASN A 154 -5.05 -22.11 -25.47
C ASN A 154 -6.42 -21.92 -26.15
N GLY A 155 -7.19 -20.90 -25.69
CA GLY A 155 -8.56 -20.67 -26.15
C GLY A 155 -9.62 -21.46 -25.37
N GLU A 156 -9.21 -22.17 -24.31
CA GLU A 156 -10.12 -22.96 -23.48
C GLU A 156 -10.82 -22.03 -22.47
N PHE A 157 -12.15 -22.11 -22.41
CA PHE A 157 -12.94 -21.31 -21.47
C PHE A 157 -12.83 -21.84 -20.05
N ILE A 158 -12.44 -20.96 -19.15
CA ILE A 158 -12.55 -21.15 -17.69
C ILE A 158 -13.97 -20.75 -17.25
N VAL A 159 -14.47 -19.70 -17.89
CA VAL A 159 -15.80 -19.17 -17.65
C VAL A 159 -16.41 -18.78 -18.99
N ASP A 160 -17.51 -19.43 -19.38
CA ASP A 160 -18.23 -19.10 -20.61
C ASP A 160 -18.79 -17.67 -20.55
N PRO A 161 -19.01 -17.01 -21.70
CA PRO A 161 -19.63 -15.70 -21.76
C PRO A 161 -21.05 -15.68 -21.18
N GLN A 162 -21.17 -15.24 -19.92
CA GLN A 162 -22.43 -15.16 -19.17
C GLN A 162 -22.49 -14.07 -18.11
N TYR A 163 -21.41 -13.28 -17.94
CA TYR A 163 -21.30 -12.25 -16.94
C TYR A 163 -21.42 -10.86 -17.55
N THR A 164 -21.98 -9.91 -16.78
CA THR A 164 -22.10 -8.50 -17.20
C THR A 164 -20.76 -7.76 -17.04
N ALA A 165 -19.87 -8.24 -16.16
CA ALA A 165 -18.50 -7.77 -16.04
C ALA A 165 -17.60 -8.88 -15.47
N ILE A 166 -16.33 -8.86 -15.87
CA ILE A 166 -15.24 -9.68 -15.29
C ILE A 166 -14.07 -8.75 -15.00
N GLU A 167 -13.60 -8.73 -13.77
CA GLU A 167 -12.51 -7.88 -13.33
C GLU A 167 -11.42 -8.73 -12.67
N TYR A 168 -10.19 -8.63 -13.15
CA TYR A 168 -9.04 -9.20 -12.45
C TYR A 168 -8.68 -8.34 -11.24
N ARG A 169 -8.56 -8.96 -10.08
CA ARG A 169 -8.16 -8.31 -8.85
C ARG A 169 -6.75 -8.74 -8.44
N TYR A 170 -6.04 -7.82 -7.83
CA TYR A 170 -4.73 -8.09 -7.26
C TYR A 170 -4.79 -9.36 -6.40
N LEU A 171 -3.79 -10.26 -6.51
CA LEU A 171 -3.71 -11.55 -5.82
C LEU A 171 -4.51 -12.72 -6.43
N ARG A 172 -4.65 -12.74 -7.78
CA ARG A 172 -5.01 -13.93 -8.52
C ARG A 172 -6.46 -14.39 -8.42
N TYR A 173 -7.39 -13.50 -8.19
CA TYR A 173 -8.80 -13.82 -8.32
C TYR A 173 -9.50 -12.88 -9.29
N PHE A 174 -10.64 -13.34 -9.81
CA PHE A 174 -11.53 -12.54 -10.64
C PHE A 174 -12.84 -12.31 -9.93
N LYS A 175 -13.33 -11.08 -10.00
CA LYS A 175 -14.70 -10.74 -9.65
C LYS A 175 -15.55 -10.88 -10.90
N LEU A 176 -16.59 -11.70 -10.83
CA LEU A 176 -17.51 -12.02 -11.89
C LEU A 176 -18.89 -11.45 -11.53
N THR A 177 -19.36 -10.44 -12.24
CA THR A 177 -20.65 -9.79 -11.97
C THR A 177 -21.73 -10.36 -12.90
N LYS A 178 -22.87 -10.79 -12.34
CA LYS A 178 -24.02 -11.30 -13.07
C LYS A 178 -25.30 -10.68 -12.52
N GLY A 179 -25.79 -9.61 -13.19
CA GLY A 179 -26.87 -8.78 -12.63
C GLY A 179 -26.42 -8.17 -11.31
N ASP A 180 -27.20 -8.35 -10.25
CA ASP A 180 -26.89 -7.86 -8.90
C ASP A 180 -25.99 -8.81 -8.09
N SER A 181 -25.65 -9.99 -8.63
CA SER A 181 -24.86 -10.98 -7.96
C SER A 181 -23.38 -10.87 -8.31
N CYS A 182 -22.53 -11.08 -7.32
CA CYS A 182 -21.08 -11.18 -7.48
C CYS A 182 -20.62 -12.61 -7.17
N HIS A 183 -19.85 -13.18 -8.09
CA HIS A 183 -19.14 -14.45 -7.92
C HIS A 183 -17.64 -14.18 -7.93
N TYR A 184 -16.86 -15.05 -7.35
CA TYR A 184 -15.39 -14.90 -7.28
C TYR A 184 -14.73 -16.19 -7.75
N LEU A 185 -13.83 -16.07 -8.71
CA LEU A 185 -13.03 -17.18 -9.24
C LEU A 185 -11.62 -17.10 -8.64
N PHE A 186 -11.25 -18.07 -7.84
CA PHE A 186 -9.94 -18.21 -7.24
C PHE A 186 -9.08 -19.23 -8.00
N ASN A 187 -7.79 -19.01 -8.08
CA ASN A 187 -6.80 -19.90 -8.71
C ASN A 187 -7.21 -20.43 -10.09
N TYR A 188 -8.02 -19.64 -10.82
CA TYR A 188 -8.51 -19.99 -12.16
C TYR A 188 -9.35 -21.28 -12.23
N LYS A 189 -9.89 -21.76 -11.11
CA LYS A 189 -10.63 -23.04 -11.05
C LYS A 189 -11.92 -22.95 -10.24
N ASP A 190 -11.86 -22.42 -9.03
CA ASP A 190 -12.95 -22.53 -8.06
C ASP A 190 -13.80 -21.26 -8.03
N ILE A 191 -15.05 -21.36 -8.43
CA ILE A 191 -16.02 -20.26 -8.38
C ILE A 191 -16.82 -20.34 -7.08
N ILE A 192 -16.70 -19.30 -6.25
CA ILE A 192 -17.52 -19.14 -5.06
C ILE A 192 -18.63 -18.13 -5.37
N LYS A 193 -19.87 -18.52 -5.08
CA LYS A 193 -21.08 -17.73 -5.32
C LYS A 193 -21.64 -17.21 -4.02
N ASP A 194 -22.48 -16.18 -4.12
CA ASP A 194 -23.28 -15.64 -3.02
C ASP A 194 -22.46 -15.16 -1.82
N ILE A 195 -21.27 -14.65 -2.07
CA ILE A 195 -20.42 -13.99 -1.08
C ILE A 195 -20.09 -12.57 -1.52
N THR A 196 -19.67 -11.74 -0.57
CA THR A 196 -19.04 -10.45 -0.82
C THR A 196 -17.66 -10.47 -0.21
N LEU A 197 -16.63 -10.14 -0.98
CA LEU A 197 -15.27 -9.95 -0.45
C LEU A 197 -15.10 -8.50 -0.03
N ASP A 198 -14.46 -8.29 1.10
CA ASP A 198 -13.81 -7.04 1.42
C ASP A 198 -12.46 -7.03 0.70
N ASP A 199 -12.47 -6.51 -0.54
CA ASP A 199 -11.33 -6.53 -1.44
C ASP A 199 -10.49 -5.24 -1.39
N ALA A 200 -10.79 -4.33 -0.47
CA ALA A 200 -10.05 -3.08 -0.32
C ALA A 200 -8.59 -3.32 0.03
N MET A 201 -8.30 -4.27 0.92
CA MET A 201 -6.93 -4.70 1.22
C MET A 201 -6.90 -6.15 1.72
N PRO A 202 -6.09 -7.03 1.11
CA PRO A 202 -5.90 -8.38 1.63
C PRO A 202 -5.13 -8.35 2.95
N ILE A 203 -5.55 -9.19 3.87
CA ILE A 203 -4.83 -9.42 5.11
C ILE A 203 -3.59 -10.24 4.80
N THR A 204 -2.42 -9.70 5.09
CA THR A 204 -1.14 -10.38 4.86
C THR A 204 -0.61 -10.97 6.16
N ILE A 205 -0.26 -12.25 6.14
CA ILE A 205 0.39 -12.93 7.26
C ILE A 205 1.74 -13.47 6.78
N GLN A 206 2.81 -13.12 7.49
CA GLN A 206 4.14 -13.67 7.23
C GLN A 206 4.32 -14.93 8.09
N LYS A 207 4.47 -16.08 7.46
CA LYS A 207 4.75 -17.35 8.15
C LYS A 207 6.08 -17.91 7.65
N LYS A 208 7.12 -17.80 8.46
CA LYS A 208 8.51 -18.07 8.05
C LYS A 208 8.86 -17.23 6.80
N GLU A 209 9.29 -17.86 5.72
CA GLU A 209 9.63 -17.19 4.45
C GLU A 209 8.43 -17.01 3.51
N GLN A 210 7.24 -17.52 3.87
CA GLN A 210 6.04 -17.45 3.04
C GLN A 210 5.13 -16.29 3.46
N LYS A 211 4.70 -15.53 2.47
CA LYS A 211 3.68 -14.49 2.61
C LYS A 211 2.34 -15.08 2.20
N LEU A 212 1.44 -15.21 3.17
CA LEU A 212 0.09 -15.74 2.97
C LEU A 212 -0.91 -14.58 2.92
N PHE A 213 -1.89 -14.70 2.03
CA PHE A 213 -2.91 -13.69 1.84
C PHE A 213 -4.29 -14.24 2.20
N TYR A 214 -5.07 -13.41 2.87
CA TYR A 214 -6.41 -13.72 3.34
C TYR A 214 -7.36 -12.59 2.99
N PHE A 215 -8.64 -12.93 2.84
CA PHE A 215 -9.70 -11.98 2.54
C PHE A 215 -10.82 -12.10 3.56
N ASN A 216 -11.27 -10.99 4.09
CA ASN A 216 -12.56 -10.95 4.75
C ASN A 216 -13.66 -11.25 3.72
N TYR A 217 -14.56 -12.16 4.04
CA TYR A 217 -15.70 -12.44 3.21
C TYR A 217 -16.99 -12.42 4.02
N LYS A 218 -18.06 -12.02 3.35
CA LYS A 218 -19.40 -11.94 3.93
C LYS A 218 -20.33 -12.90 3.19
N GLN A 219 -21.13 -13.62 3.95
CA GLN A 219 -22.22 -14.40 3.43
C GLN A 219 -23.48 -14.10 4.30
N GLY A 220 -24.54 -13.63 3.66
CA GLY A 220 -25.66 -13.06 4.39
C GLY A 220 -25.27 -11.82 5.19
N LYS A 221 -25.43 -11.85 6.51
CA LYS A 221 -25.05 -10.75 7.41
C LYS A 221 -23.72 -10.97 8.14
N ALA A 222 -23.16 -12.18 8.10
CA ALA A 222 -22.00 -12.56 8.87
C ALA A 222 -20.70 -12.53 8.05
N TRP A 223 -19.58 -12.26 8.72
CA TRP A 223 -18.23 -12.21 8.19
C TRP A 223 -17.39 -13.40 8.65
N GLY A 224 -16.43 -13.78 7.80
CA GLY A 224 -15.44 -14.81 8.04
C GLY A 224 -14.14 -14.50 7.29
N LEU A 225 -13.23 -15.46 7.22
CA LEU A 225 -11.92 -15.32 6.58
C LEU A 225 -11.68 -16.45 5.57
N LEU A 226 -11.29 -16.06 4.33
CA LEU A 226 -10.87 -16.97 3.26
C LEU A 226 -9.35 -16.87 3.05
N ARG A 227 -8.74 -17.97 2.62
CA ARG A 227 -7.40 -17.94 2.02
C ARG A 227 -7.45 -17.42 0.59
N GLU A 228 -6.28 -17.09 0.04
CA GLU A 228 -6.10 -16.68 -1.36
C GLU A 228 -6.57 -17.74 -2.39
N ASN A 229 -6.74 -18.98 -1.98
CA ASN A 229 -7.27 -20.05 -2.80
C ASN A 229 -8.80 -20.20 -2.70
N GLY A 230 -9.48 -19.32 -1.95
CA GLY A 230 -10.92 -19.35 -1.74
C GLY A 230 -11.41 -20.30 -0.66
N GLN A 231 -10.52 -21.04 0.02
CA GLN A 231 -10.92 -21.93 1.10
C GLN A 231 -11.23 -21.15 2.40
N PRO A 232 -12.37 -21.38 3.04
CA PRO A 232 -12.66 -20.81 4.35
C PRO A 232 -11.65 -21.27 5.40
N VAL A 233 -11.11 -20.30 6.17
CA VAL A 233 -10.27 -20.53 7.34
C VAL A 233 -11.09 -20.29 8.59
N ILE A 234 -11.84 -19.18 8.59
CA ILE A 234 -12.81 -18.88 9.64
C ILE A 234 -14.17 -18.78 8.95
N ALA A 235 -15.10 -19.65 9.34
CA ALA A 235 -16.46 -19.64 8.84
C ALA A 235 -17.18 -18.33 9.21
N VAL A 236 -18.15 -17.94 8.39
CA VAL A 236 -18.94 -16.72 8.64
C VAL A 236 -19.72 -16.85 9.95
N GLN A 237 -19.43 -15.96 10.91
CA GLN A 237 -20.05 -15.94 12.21
C GLN A 237 -19.92 -14.62 12.96
N TYR A 238 -19.20 -13.65 12.42
CA TYR A 238 -18.90 -12.36 13.04
C TYR A 238 -19.73 -11.23 12.43
N ASP A 239 -20.05 -10.23 13.24
CA ASP A 239 -20.89 -9.10 12.82
C ASP A 239 -20.16 -8.12 11.91
N LYS A 240 -18.81 -8.08 11.99
CA LYS A 240 -17.95 -7.16 11.28
C LYS A 240 -16.77 -7.90 10.62
N PRO A 241 -16.13 -7.31 9.60
CA PRO A 241 -14.86 -7.82 9.08
C PRO A 241 -13.84 -8.01 10.20
N LEU A 242 -13.02 -9.05 10.11
CA LEU A 242 -11.95 -9.29 11.05
C LEU A 242 -10.81 -8.32 10.79
N GLU A 243 -10.32 -7.68 11.84
CA GLU A 243 -9.20 -6.74 11.77
C GLU A 243 -7.94 -7.41 12.31
N LYS A 244 -6.91 -7.52 11.48
CA LYS A 244 -5.64 -8.13 11.89
C LYS A 244 -4.93 -7.25 12.91
N VAL A 245 -4.56 -7.82 14.04
CA VAL A 245 -3.65 -7.19 15.00
C VAL A 245 -2.24 -7.13 14.40
N GLY A 246 -1.56 -5.99 14.56
CA GLY A 246 -0.24 -5.73 14.00
C GLY A 246 0.83 -6.77 14.41
N TYR A 247 2.04 -6.58 13.93
CA TYR A 247 3.15 -7.52 14.12
C TYR A 247 3.45 -7.83 15.59
N ILE A 248 3.33 -9.12 15.94
CA ILE A 248 3.87 -9.67 17.18
C ILE A 248 5.14 -10.42 16.78
N HIS A 249 6.30 -9.86 17.12
CA HIS A 249 7.61 -10.37 16.66
C HIS A 249 7.99 -11.76 17.15
N SER A 250 7.31 -12.30 18.14
CA SER A 250 7.69 -13.57 18.80
C SER A 250 6.81 -14.76 18.45
N ASP A 251 5.66 -14.53 17.80
CA ASP A 251 4.70 -15.59 17.52
C ASP A 251 4.35 -15.58 16.01
N SER A 252 4.47 -16.72 15.36
CA SER A 252 4.05 -16.91 13.96
C SER A 252 2.52 -16.94 13.82
N THR A 253 1.78 -16.81 14.92
CA THR A 253 0.32 -16.82 14.97
C THR A 253 -0.23 -15.42 14.66
N ALA A 254 -1.17 -15.35 13.74
CA ALA A 254 -1.90 -14.12 13.47
C ALA A 254 -3.12 -14.02 14.38
N TYR A 255 -3.34 -12.82 14.94
CA TYR A 255 -4.48 -12.50 15.78
C TYR A 255 -5.40 -11.51 15.09
N PHE A 256 -6.70 -11.62 15.40
CA PHE A 256 -7.73 -10.78 14.80
C PHE A 256 -8.67 -10.23 15.87
N ILE A 257 -8.97 -8.96 15.78
CA ILE A 257 -10.08 -8.36 16.48
C ILE A 257 -11.35 -8.78 15.73
N ALA A 258 -12.26 -9.41 16.44
CA ALA A 258 -13.53 -9.87 15.91
C ALA A 258 -14.69 -9.28 16.72
N CYS A 259 -15.86 -9.09 16.08
CA CYS A 259 -17.05 -8.57 16.72
C CYS A 259 -18.16 -9.62 16.64
N LYS A 260 -18.75 -9.96 17.79
CA LYS A 260 -19.87 -10.90 17.90
C LYS A 260 -20.88 -10.35 18.90
N ASP A 261 -22.16 -10.32 18.54
CA ASP A 261 -23.24 -9.75 19.35
C ASP A 261 -22.96 -8.30 19.80
N ASN A 262 -22.38 -7.49 18.87
CA ASN A 262 -21.90 -6.12 19.10
C ASN A 262 -20.80 -5.95 20.15
N GLN A 263 -20.19 -7.03 20.62
CA GLN A 263 -19.05 -7.01 21.51
C GLN A 263 -17.78 -7.47 20.78
N PHE A 264 -16.65 -6.88 21.15
CA PHE A 264 -15.36 -7.20 20.55
C PHE A 264 -14.62 -8.22 21.40
N GLY A 265 -13.93 -9.12 20.72
CA GLY A 265 -13.04 -10.11 21.29
C GLY A 265 -11.78 -10.25 20.42
N LEU A 266 -10.84 -11.04 20.87
CA LEU A 266 -9.62 -11.38 20.14
C LEU A 266 -9.61 -12.88 19.86
N ILE A 267 -9.32 -13.23 18.61
CA ILE A 267 -9.19 -14.63 18.17
C ILE A 267 -7.86 -14.82 17.45
N ASP A 268 -7.40 -16.05 17.35
CA ASP A 268 -6.28 -16.43 16.49
C ASP A 268 -6.77 -16.88 15.10
N ILE A 269 -5.81 -17.22 14.21
CA ILE A 269 -6.11 -17.67 12.83
C ILE A 269 -6.89 -19.00 12.80
N ASP A 270 -6.78 -19.82 13.84
CA ASP A 270 -7.48 -21.10 13.99
C ASP A 270 -8.84 -20.93 14.68
N ASN A 271 -9.25 -19.67 14.87
CA ASN A 271 -10.51 -19.27 15.52
C ASN A 271 -10.60 -19.59 17.01
N ASN A 272 -9.47 -19.77 17.71
CA ASN A 272 -9.47 -19.90 19.16
C ASN A 272 -9.65 -18.52 19.81
N ILE A 273 -10.49 -18.46 20.84
CA ILE A 273 -10.77 -17.21 21.57
C ILE A 273 -9.62 -16.92 22.53
N MET A 274 -8.90 -15.81 22.28
CA MET A 274 -7.80 -15.32 23.12
C MET A 274 -8.29 -14.31 24.17
N LEU A 275 -9.25 -13.47 23.80
CA LEU A 275 -10.00 -12.59 24.70
C LEU A 275 -11.49 -12.76 24.43
N PRO A 276 -12.32 -12.90 25.48
CA PRO A 276 -13.76 -13.10 25.34
C PRO A 276 -14.44 -11.90 24.67
N PHE A 277 -15.59 -12.14 24.04
CA PHE A 277 -16.42 -11.11 23.45
C PHE A 277 -17.19 -10.36 24.55
N GLN A 278 -16.55 -9.33 25.11
CA GLN A 278 -17.10 -8.53 26.22
C GLN A 278 -16.68 -7.07 26.17
N TYR A 279 -15.82 -6.69 25.22
CA TYR A 279 -15.31 -5.33 25.12
C TYR A 279 -16.17 -4.50 24.20
N LYS A 280 -16.38 -3.22 24.56
CA LYS A 280 -17.06 -2.24 23.69
C LYS A 280 -16.25 -1.91 22.44
N LYS A 281 -14.92 -1.96 22.55
CA LYS A 281 -13.98 -1.69 21.48
C LYS A 281 -12.63 -2.33 21.81
N ILE A 282 -11.92 -2.76 20.79
CA ILE A 282 -10.51 -3.15 20.85
C ILE A 282 -9.80 -2.35 19.76
N GLU A 283 -8.71 -1.69 20.08
CA GLU A 283 -7.97 -0.85 19.15
C GLU A 283 -6.46 -1.14 19.20
N HIS A 284 -5.81 -0.91 18.06
CA HIS A 284 -4.36 -0.91 18.01
C HIS A 284 -3.81 0.26 18.81
N THR A 285 -2.64 0.08 19.39
CA THR A 285 -1.89 1.16 20.01
C THR A 285 -0.57 1.37 19.27
N ASP A 286 0.00 2.55 19.43
CA ASP A 286 1.37 2.84 18.96
C ASP A 286 2.44 2.22 19.87
N PHE A 287 2.01 1.50 20.93
CA PHE A 287 2.92 0.85 21.88
C PHE A 287 3.22 -0.57 21.44
N TYR A 288 4.47 -0.92 21.52
CA TYR A 288 4.98 -2.21 21.12
C TYR A 288 4.20 -3.38 21.72
N ASN A 289 3.61 -4.20 20.84
CA ASN A 289 2.86 -5.40 21.18
C ASN A 289 1.70 -5.21 22.16
N THR A 290 1.03 -4.06 22.15
CA THR A 290 -0.16 -3.84 22.98
C THR A 290 -1.39 -3.48 22.15
N ILE A 291 -2.55 -3.79 22.71
CA ILE A 291 -3.86 -3.34 22.23
C ILE A 291 -4.60 -2.67 23.39
N GLU A 292 -5.47 -1.72 23.04
CA GLU A 292 -6.33 -1.03 24.00
C GLU A 292 -7.71 -1.70 24.04
N LEU A 293 -8.15 -2.05 25.23
CA LEU A 293 -9.43 -2.68 25.51
C LEU A 293 -10.35 -1.65 26.16
N THR A 294 -11.50 -1.35 25.56
CA THR A 294 -12.50 -0.43 26.12
C THR A 294 -13.62 -1.23 26.80
N THR A 295 -13.89 -0.93 28.06
CA THR A 295 -14.95 -1.50 28.90
C THR A 295 -15.92 -0.41 29.39
N ASP A 296 -16.88 -0.76 30.26
CA ASP A 296 -17.73 0.21 30.94
C ASP A 296 -16.96 1.05 31.96
N GLU A 297 -15.91 0.52 32.55
CA GLU A 297 -15.11 1.16 33.60
C GLU A 297 -14.00 2.07 33.05
N GLY A 298 -13.76 2.03 31.73
CA GLY A 298 -12.71 2.75 31.04
C GLY A 298 -11.87 1.85 30.14
N LYS A 299 -10.68 2.30 29.82
CA LYS A 299 -9.73 1.65 28.93
C LYS A 299 -8.66 0.90 29.71
N GLN A 300 -8.17 -0.19 29.17
CA GLN A 300 -7.06 -0.98 29.68
C GLN A 300 -6.09 -1.32 28.57
N LEU A 301 -4.82 -1.54 28.89
CA LEU A 301 -3.81 -2.03 27.94
C LEU A 301 -3.59 -3.54 28.12
N TYR A 302 -3.64 -4.27 27.04
CA TYR A 302 -3.34 -5.71 26.99
C TYR A 302 -2.04 -5.96 26.22
N ASN A 303 -1.12 -6.68 26.85
CA ASN A 303 0.15 -7.05 26.23
C ASN A 303 -0.02 -8.36 25.47
N MET A 304 0.09 -8.30 24.15
CA MET A 304 -0.11 -9.44 23.25
C MET A 304 0.96 -10.53 23.40
N THR A 305 2.20 -10.16 23.74
CA THR A 305 3.30 -11.11 23.93
C THR A 305 3.14 -11.88 25.25
N LYS A 306 2.85 -11.15 26.33
CA LYS A 306 2.67 -11.75 27.66
C LYS A 306 1.28 -12.37 27.86
N LYS A 307 0.34 -12.10 26.96
CA LYS A 307 -1.07 -12.55 27.00
C LYS A 307 -1.78 -12.18 28.32
N GLN A 308 -1.53 -10.96 28.80
CA GLN A 308 -2.10 -10.43 30.03
C GLN A 308 -2.26 -8.91 29.98
N LEU A 309 -3.01 -8.34 30.91
CA LEU A 309 -3.06 -6.89 31.07
C LEU A 309 -1.66 -6.33 31.30
N ALA A 310 -1.29 -5.28 30.56
CA ALA A 310 0.00 -4.61 30.70
C ALA A 310 0.07 -3.81 32.01
N LEU A 311 -1.06 -3.23 32.41
CA LEU A 311 -1.24 -2.45 33.63
C LEU A 311 -2.59 -2.86 34.27
N ASN A 312 -2.59 -3.04 35.57
CA ASN A 312 -3.83 -3.33 36.31
C ASN A 312 -4.52 -2.02 36.74
N LEU A 313 -4.92 -1.22 35.75
CA LEU A 313 -5.63 0.04 35.99
C LEU A 313 -6.55 0.38 34.81
N PHE A 314 -7.57 1.19 35.10
CA PHE A 314 -8.43 1.80 34.09
C PHE A 314 -8.08 3.27 33.88
N TYR A 315 -8.20 3.74 32.63
CA TYR A 315 -8.00 5.14 32.27
C TYR A 315 -9.02 5.58 31.20
N ASP A 316 -9.15 6.89 31.03
CA ASP A 316 -10.10 7.47 30.06
C ASP A 316 -9.42 7.80 28.72
N LYS A 317 -8.20 8.35 28.82
CA LYS A 317 -7.39 8.80 27.68
C LYS A 317 -5.92 8.41 27.86
N SER A 318 -5.26 8.21 26.75
CA SER A 318 -3.80 7.99 26.69
C SER A 318 -3.15 8.97 25.72
N ASN A 319 -1.93 9.35 26.03
CA ASN A 319 -1.04 10.10 25.13
C ASN A 319 0.37 9.54 25.25
N VAL A 320 1.05 9.35 24.13
CA VAL A 320 2.39 8.78 24.07
C VAL A 320 3.40 9.83 23.63
N THR A 321 4.57 9.76 24.24
CA THR A 321 5.78 10.43 23.79
C THR A 321 6.86 9.38 23.53
N ASP A 322 8.03 9.78 23.05
CA ASP A 322 9.15 8.87 22.77
C ASP A 322 9.56 8.00 23.99
N ARG A 323 9.18 8.39 25.20
CA ARG A 323 9.69 7.81 26.44
C ARG A 323 8.63 7.37 27.44
N TYR A 324 7.49 8.05 27.44
CA TYR A 324 6.46 7.87 28.46
C TYR A 324 5.08 7.75 27.82
N LEU A 325 4.27 6.93 28.46
CA LEU A 325 2.85 6.88 28.24
C LEU A 325 2.14 7.64 29.35
N TYR A 326 1.43 8.70 29.00
CA TYR A 326 0.59 9.45 29.94
C TYR A 326 -0.82 8.92 29.86
N LEU A 327 -1.34 8.50 31.02
CA LEU A 327 -2.71 8.03 31.16
C LEU A 327 -3.50 9.04 31.98
N LYS A 328 -4.73 9.31 31.57
CA LYS A 328 -5.64 10.24 32.26
C LYS A 328 -6.87 9.52 32.72
N LYS A 329 -7.26 9.71 34.00
CA LYS A 329 -8.48 9.21 34.60
C LYS A 329 -9.13 10.29 35.44
N ASN A 330 -10.42 10.56 35.23
CA ASN A 330 -11.17 11.59 35.97
C ASN A 330 -10.48 12.97 36.02
N GLY A 331 -9.83 13.34 34.91
CA GLY A 331 -9.12 14.62 34.81
C GLY A 331 -7.69 14.64 35.39
N LEU A 332 -7.27 13.58 36.08
CA LEU A 332 -5.93 13.46 36.66
C LEU A 332 -5.06 12.52 35.81
N GLU A 333 -3.75 12.83 35.78
CA GLU A 333 -2.76 12.14 34.97
C GLU A 333 -1.78 11.31 35.81
N THR A 334 -1.28 10.23 35.19
CA THR A 334 -0.11 9.48 35.59
C THR A 334 0.84 9.31 34.42
N ALA A 335 2.13 9.11 34.69
CA ALA A 335 3.13 8.73 33.72
C ALA A 335 3.54 7.26 33.91
N VAL A 336 3.71 6.56 32.81
CA VAL A 336 4.14 5.16 32.76
C VAL A 336 5.40 5.07 31.91
N ASN A 337 6.43 4.42 32.41
CA ASN A 337 7.54 3.99 31.57
C ASN A 337 7.04 2.81 30.72
N TYR A 338 6.74 3.04 29.44
CA TYR A 338 6.11 2.04 28.61
C TYR A 338 7.04 0.86 28.22
N HIS A 339 8.36 1.04 28.26
CA HIS A 339 9.31 -0.06 28.00
C HIS A 339 9.23 -1.14 29.07
N HIS A 340 8.99 -0.74 30.32
CA HIS A 340 8.88 -1.64 31.46
C HIS A 340 7.45 -1.80 31.96
N MET A 341 6.49 -1.05 31.42
CA MET A 341 5.11 -0.93 31.91
C MET A 341 5.07 -0.62 33.44
N GLN A 342 5.92 0.31 33.85
CA GLN A 342 6.03 0.73 35.25
C GLN A 342 5.32 2.08 35.44
N ILE A 343 4.36 2.12 36.33
CA ILE A 343 3.68 3.35 36.75
C ILE A 343 4.66 4.15 37.61
N LEU A 344 4.92 5.41 37.25
CA LEU A 344 5.83 6.30 37.97
C LEU A 344 5.09 7.08 39.07
N PHE A 345 3.83 7.45 38.80
CA PHE A 345 3.06 8.31 39.74
C PHE A 345 1.63 7.72 39.88
N PRO A 346 0.96 7.95 41.01
CA PRO A 346 -0.48 7.75 41.13
C PRO A 346 -1.25 8.77 40.26
N PHE A 347 -2.53 8.56 39.98
CA PHE A 347 -3.39 9.57 39.38
C PHE A 347 -3.64 10.73 40.36
N LYS A 348 -2.84 11.76 40.32
CA LYS A 348 -2.95 12.93 41.24
C LYS A 348 -2.64 14.26 40.56
N TYR A 349 -2.02 14.26 39.40
CA TYR A 349 -1.61 15.47 38.72
C TYR A 349 -2.63 15.92 37.68
N ASN A 350 -2.87 17.22 37.55
CA ASN A 350 -3.69 17.77 36.46
C ASN A 350 -2.96 17.69 35.11
N SER A 351 -1.61 17.82 35.15
CA SER A 351 -0.74 17.60 34.00
C SER A 351 0.63 17.12 34.42
N ILE A 352 1.28 16.34 33.54
CA ILE A 352 2.64 15.82 33.70
C ILE A 352 3.39 15.99 32.38
N SER A 353 4.62 16.52 32.47
CA SER A 353 5.54 16.61 31.33
C SER A 353 6.93 16.14 31.73
N GLY A 354 7.44 15.07 31.13
CA GLY A 354 8.81 14.60 31.37
C GLY A 354 9.85 15.53 30.75
N LEU A 355 10.97 15.69 31.43
CA LEU A 355 12.11 16.45 30.95
C LEU A 355 13.06 15.57 30.12
N ASN A 356 13.96 16.22 29.37
CA ASN A 356 14.91 15.52 28.50
C ASN A 356 15.99 14.73 29.26
N ASP A 357 16.17 14.98 30.56
CA ASP A 357 17.11 14.26 31.42
C ASP A 357 16.62 12.87 31.86
N ASN A 358 15.37 12.54 31.58
CA ASN A 358 14.71 11.30 31.99
C ASN A 358 14.55 11.06 33.49
N GLU A 359 14.89 12.03 34.31
CA GLU A 359 14.86 11.94 35.77
C GLU A 359 13.79 12.84 36.41
N HIS A 360 13.48 13.96 35.75
CA HIS A 360 12.61 14.99 36.29
C HIS A 360 11.35 15.18 35.44
N PHE A 361 10.29 15.62 36.10
CA PHE A 361 8.99 15.91 35.52
C PHE A 361 8.45 17.23 36.04
N ILE A 362 7.92 18.04 35.13
CA ILE A 362 7.10 19.20 35.48
C ILE A 362 5.68 18.67 35.71
N VAL A 363 5.14 18.96 36.88
CA VAL A 363 3.81 18.51 37.31
C VAL A 363 2.97 19.67 37.80
N THR A 364 1.65 19.58 37.58
CA THR A 364 0.69 20.61 38.01
C THR A 364 -0.36 20.02 38.94
N ILE A 365 -0.62 20.64 40.06
CA ILE A 365 -1.74 20.37 40.96
C ILE A 365 -2.46 21.68 41.27
N GLU A 366 -3.79 21.74 41.09
CA GLU A 366 -4.64 22.89 41.42
C GLU A 366 -4.11 24.22 40.89
N GLY A 367 -3.57 24.22 39.68
CA GLY A 367 -3.04 25.40 39.02
C GLY A 367 -1.65 25.87 39.52
N LYS A 368 -0.99 25.07 40.36
CA LYS A 368 0.40 25.33 40.80
C LYS A 368 1.33 24.26 40.24
N THR A 369 2.49 24.69 39.79
CA THR A 369 3.47 23.83 39.11
C THR A 369 4.68 23.57 39.98
N ALA A 370 5.23 22.37 39.89
CA ALA A 370 6.42 21.89 40.58
C ALA A 370 7.30 21.06 39.65
N VAL A 371 8.53 20.77 40.06
CA VAL A 371 9.38 19.74 39.46
C VAL A 371 9.53 18.59 40.45
N VAL A 372 9.27 17.37 40.00
CA VAL A 372 9.44 16.14 40.79
C VAL A 372 10.40 15.18 40.07
N ASN A 373 11.04 14.28 40.82
CA ASN A 373 11.82 13.22 40.26
C ASN A 373 10.97 11.93 40.01
N ARG A 374 11.57 10.84 39.52
CA ARG A 374 10.91 9.56 39.26
C ARG A 374 10.27 8.92 40.50
N GLU A 375 10.81 9.16 41.68
CA GLU A 375 10.28 8.66 42.93
C GLU A 375 9.19 9.57 43.51
N ASP A 376 8.71 10.53 42.72
CA ASP A 376 7.68 11.49 43.14
C ASP A 376 8.16 12.45 44.24
N LYS A 377 9.46 12.59 44.42
CA LYS A 377 10.06 13.53 45.37
C LYS A 377 10.13 14.91 44.72
N GLN A 378 9.66 15.90 45.46
CA GLN A 378 9.65 17.28 45.05
C GLN A 378 11.08 17.85 45.00
N ILE A 379 11.49 18.41 43.88
CA ILE A 379 12.78 19.06 43.62
C ILE A 379 12.59 20.57 43.62
N ILE A 380 11.65 21.11 42.83
CA ILE A 380 11.22 22.50 42.89
C ILE A 380 9.80 22.49 43.46
N PRO A 381 9.55 23.28 44.56
CA PRO A 381 8.30 23.22 45.31
C PRO A 381 7.11 23.81 44.54
N TYR A 382 5.89 23.37 44.90
CA TYR A 382 4.66 24.03 44.47
C TYR A 382 4.61 25.46 45.00
N GLY A 383 4.49 26.41 44.11
CA GLY A 383 4.46 27.83 44.49
C GLY A 383 4.46 28.72 43.26
N TYR A 384 4.78 28.16 42.15
CA TYR A 384 4.80 28.83 40.86
C TYR A 384 3.50 28.59 40.08
N ASP A 385 3.04 29.61 39.34
CA ASP A 385 1.90 29.52 38.48
C ASP A 385 2.25 28.66 37.24
N GLU A 386 3.52 28.74 36.82
CA GLU A 386 4.04 28.00 35.67
C GLU A 386 5.55 27.75 35.84
N ILE A 387 6.01 26.59 35.44
CA ILE A 387 7.42 26.24 35.27
C ILE A 387 7.62 25.72 33.86
N GLN A 388 8.62 26.24 33.16
CA GLN A 388 9.00 25.77 31.82
C GLN A 388 10.47 25.34 31.81
N ALA A 389 10.77 24.21 31.14
CA ALA A 389 12.15 23.83 30.91
C ALA A 389 12.82 24.82 29.94
N THR A 390 14.10 25.11 30.17
CA THR A 390 14.91 25.88 29.24
C THR A 390 15.66 24.97 28.27
N CYS A 391 16.31 25.54 27.25
CA CYS A 391 17.23 24.80 26.38
C CYS A 391 18.50 24.34 27.13
N LYS A 392 18.80 24.89 28.31
CA LYS A 392 19.88 24.42 29.17
C LYS A 392 19.37 23.48 30.25
N PRO A 393 20.01 22.31 30.44
CA PRO A 393 19.64 21.41 31.50
C PRO A 393 19.73 22.09 32.88
N ASN A 394 18.87 21.69 33.79
CA ASN A 394 18.84 22.17 35.19
C ASN A 394 18.47 23.65 35.38
N LEU A 395 18.03 24.36 34.36
CA LEU A 395 17.48 25.71 34.46
C LEU A 395 16.01 25.73 34.04
N PHE A 396 15.19 26.48 34.77
CA PHE A 396 13.76 26.57 34.56
C PHE A 396 13.29 28.02 34.57
N VAL A 397 12.52 28.40 33.58
CA VAL A 397 11.76 29.64 33.63
C VAL A 397 10.58 29.40 34.56
N ILE A 398 10.45 30.26 35.55
CA ILE A 398 9.33 30.26 36.50
C ILE A 398 8.45 31.49 36.28
N LYS A 399 7.17 31.35 36.59
CA LYS A 399 6.19 32.43 36.62
C LYS A 399 5.51 32.46 37.99
N LYS A 400 5.46 33.60 38.60
CA LYS A 400 4.73 33.83 39.84
C LYS A 400 4.14 35.24 39.84
N GLU A 401 2.84 35.39 40.11
CA GLU A 401 2.16 36.68 40.20
C GLU A 401 2.44 37.60 38.99
N LYS A 402 2.40 37.07 37.78
CA LYS A 402 2.68 37.78 36.51
C LYS A 402 4.16 38.24 36.33
N GLN A 403 5.05 37.80 37.16
CA GLN A 403 6.51 38.02 36.99
C GLN A 403 7.18 36.69 36.59
N TYR A 404 8.27 36.80 35.88
CA TYR A 404 9.05 35.69 35.36
C TYR A 404 10.48 35.75 35.92
N GLY A 405 11.08 34.61 36.19
CA GLY A 405 12.47 34.49 36.63
C GLY A 405 13.08 33.19 36.16
N ILE A 406 14.33 32.93 36.47
CA ILE A 406 14.98 31.65 36.19
C ILE A 406 15.50 31.07 37.50
N VAL A 407 15.20 29.80 37.77
CA VAL A 407 15.71 29.03 38.90
C VAL A 407 16.50 27.83 38.43
N ASP A 408 17.38 27.31 39.25
CA ASP A 408 18.06 26.04 39.09
C ASP A 408 17.31 24.87 39.76
N LEU A 409 17.85 23.66 39.71
CA LEU A 409 17.30 22.48 40.39
C LEU A 409 17.30 22.54 41.90
N LYS A 410 18.06 23.46 42.52
CA LYS A 410 18.03 23.71 43.97
C LYS A 410 16.96 24.73 44.35
N ASN A 411 16.20 25.21 43.33
CA ASN A 411 15.26 26.31 43.48
C ASN A 411 15.91 27.63 43.87
N GLU A 412 17.21 27.81 43.53
CA GLU A 412 17.91 29.08 43.71
C GLU A 412 17.61 29.99 42.51
N LEU A 413 17.27 31.25 42.80
CA LEU A 413 16.94 32.25 41.77
C LEU A 413 18.23 32.73 41.11
N VAL A 414 18.52 32.22 39.91
CA VAL A 414 19.74 32.60 39.15
C VAL A 414 19.53 33.82 38.25
N TYR A 415 18.28 34.11 37.87
CA TYR A 415 17.89 35.39 37.28
C TYR A 415 16.64 35.92 37.96
N GLY A 416 16.72 37.17 38.42
CA GLY A 416 15.69 37.81 39.24
C GLY A 416 14.35 37.99 38.55
N MET A 417 13.31 38.17 39.36
CA MET A 417 11.94 38.31 38.83
C MET A 417 11.80 39.60 38.01
N THR A 418 11.14 39.48 36.88
CA THR A 418 10.94 40.55 35.90
C THR A 418 9.51 40.50 35.32
N PRO A 419 8.91 41.61 34.91
CA PRO A 419 7.61 41.62 34.25
C PRO A 419 7.66 41.20 32.79
N TYR A 420 8.85 40.90 32.25
CA TYR A 420 9.03 40.47 30.85
C TYR A 420 8.95 38.96 30.71
N LEU A 421 8.36 38.50 29.61
CA LEU A 421 8.43 37.09 29.24
C LEU A 421 9.88 36.69 29.00
N ILE A 422 10.25 35.50 29.42
CA ILE A 422 11.58 34.93 29.24
C ILE A 422 11.49 33.81 28.21
N TYR A 423 12.10 34.01 27.05
CA TYR A 423 12.28 32.97 26.04
C TYR A 423 13.73 32.51 26.06
N THR A 424 13.92 31.20 25.96
CA THR A 424 15.25 30.58 25.96
C THR A 424 15.53 29.91 24.65
N TYR A 425 16.71 30.15 24.07
CA TYR A 425 17.27 29.55 22.89
C TYR A 425 18.56 28.82 23.26
N ASP A 426 19.11 28.01 22.36
CA ASP A 426 20.33 27.25 22.64
C ASP A 426 21.53 28.15 23.02
N ASP A 427 21.60 29.34 22.46
CA ASP A 427 22.71 30.28 22.58
C ASP A 427 22.41 31.52 23.45
N ARG A 428 21.12 31.81 23.70
CA ARG A 428 20.72 33.06 24.37
C ARG A 428 19.38 32.97 25.09
N ILE A 429 19.13 34.00 25.91
CA ILE A 429 17.87 34.27 26.56
C ILE A 429 17.34 35.61 26.05
N GLU A 430 16.08 35.71 25.73
CA GLU A 430 15.42 36.94 25.31
C GLU A 430 14.34 37.35 26.31
N LEU A 431 14.39 38.59 26.74
CA LEU A 431 13.34 39.23 27.53
C LEU A 431 12.40 39.98 26.59
N ILE A 432 11.13 39.62 26.61
CA ILE A 432 10.14 40.14 25.69
C ILE A 432 9.03 40.88 26.43
N ASN A 433 8.68 42.05 25.97
CA ASN A 433 7.55 42.80 26.49
C ASN A 433 6.24 42.03 26.21
N ILE A 434 5.47 41.76 27.27
CA ILE A 434 4.24 40.95 27.22
C ILE A 434 3.12 41.59 26.34
N THR A 435 3.14 42.92 26.19
CA THR A 435 2.12 43.66 25.45
C THR A 435 2.51 43.89 23.99
N THR A 436 3.78 44.31 23.77
CA THR A 436 4.24 44.67 22.42
C THR A 436 4.92 43.55 21.69
N PHE A 437 5.24 42.45 22.38
CA PHE A 437 6.03 41.32 21.88
C PHE A 437 7.39 41.71 21.29
N GLN A 438 7.93 42.87 21.70
CA GLN A 438 9.26 43.31 21.28
C GLN A 438 10.32 42.77 22.24
N THR A 439 11.44 42.35 21.71
CA THR A 439 12.62 42.00 22.53
C THR A 439 13.17 43.20 23.20
N ILE A 440 13.23 43.18 24.52
CA ILE A 440 13.74 44.25 25.38
C ILE A 440 15.24 44.07 25.61
N LYS A 441 15.64 42.83 25.86
CA LYS A 441 17.05 42.49 26.10
C LYS A 441 17.35 41.09 25.56
N LYS A 442 18.61 40.91 25.18
CA LYS A 442 19.20 39.57 24.93
C LYS A 442 20.31 39.32 25.92
N LEU A 443 20.34 38.14 26.48
CA LEU A 443 21.33 37.76 27.50
C LEU A 443 22.01 36.44 27.08
N ASP A 444 23.27 36.26 27.44
CA ASP A 444 23.90 34.95 27.46
C ASP A 444 23.44 34.12 28.69
N TYR A 445 23.87 32.87 28.76
CA TYR A 445 23.54 32.02 29.93
C TYR A 445 24.38 32.31 31.19
N ASN A 446 25.24 33.31 31.17
CA ASN A 446 25.83 33.97 32.35
C ASN A 446 25.06 35.23 32.72
N PHE A 447 23.88 35.44 32.09
CA PHE A 447 22.97 36.57 32.28
C PHE A 447 23.59 37.95 31.94
N LYS A 448 24.63 37.98 31.11
CA LYS A 448 25.23 39.20 30.57
C LYS A 448 24.52 39.60 29.28
N GLU A 449 24.28 40.90 29.14
CA GLU A 449 23.65 41.47 27.96
C GLU A 449 24.54 41.27 26.73
N ILE A 450 23.94 40.79 25.65
CA ILE A 450 24.55 40.60 24.34
C ILE A 450 23.84 41.46 23.30
N LYS A 451 24.58 41.87 22.26
CA LYS A 451 24.03 42.75 21.21
C LYS A 451 23.01 42.07 20.32
#